data_3b8d0ebcef0251e90e5740382815e3b5
#
_entry.id   3b8d0ebcef0251e90e5740382815e3b5
#
_cell.length_a   1.000
_cell.length_b   1.000
_cell.length_c   1.000
_cell.angle_alpha   90.00
_cell.angle_beta   90.00
_cell.angle_gamma   90.00
#
_symmetry.space_group_name_H-M   'P 1'
#
loop_
_entity.id
_entity.type
_entity.pdbx_description
1 polymer ?
#
loop_
_entity_poly.entity_id
_entity_poly.type
_entity_poly.pdbx_seq_one_letter_code
_entity_poly.pdbx_strand_id
1 'polypeptide(L)'
;AHVCVSSGGHFGQFDRQVLAALRDAGATDTEFSRLHLMPTCGTRYLTFVDGTWSEVYAHDLSPEEKAQAITAVTEAAKELGLWAEHPYGEIVEDRGSQITFSALGQQAPVAEKNLWDPDGEKKNSLRRATAERLPDLEVRAGGTTSIDITRHGIDKAYGIRELSRVTGITFD
;
A
#
# COMPACT_ATOMS: atom_id res chain seq x y z
N ALA A 1 3.81 11.78 23.43
CA ALA A 1 4.41 10.79 22.51
C ALA A 1 3.85 11.01 21.10
N HIS A 2 4.63 10.71 20.07
CA HIS A 2 4.19 10.65 18.68
C HIS A 2 3.91 9.20 18.29
N VAL A 3 2.93 8.99 17.43
CA VAL A 3 2.54 7.67 16.93
C VAL A 3 2.59 7.70 15.40
N CYS A 4 3.23 6.71 14.79
CA CYS A 4 3.22 6.53 13.34
C CYS A 4 2.50 5.23 12.97
N VAL A 5 1.56 5.32 12.05
CA VAL A 5 0.87 4.15 11.47
C VAL A 5 1.28 4.02 10.01
N SER A 6 1.92 2.90 9.66
CA SER A 6 2.34 2.58 8.30
C SER A 6 1.68 1.29 7.82
N SER A 7 1.05 1.31 6.65
CA SER A 7 0.35 0.17 6.06
C SER A 7 0.37 0.24 4.54
N GLY A 8 0.19 -0.91 3.86
CA GLY A 8 0.01 -0.98 2.40
C GLY A 8 -1.33 -0.39 1.91
N GLY A 9 -2.29 -0.15 2.81
CA GLY A 9 -3.58 0.43 2.48
C GLY A 9 -3.49 1.89 2.03
N HIS A 10 -4.44 2.35 1.22
CA HIS A 10 -4.58 3.76 0.85
C HIS A 10 -5.18 4.60 2.00
N PHE A 11 -5.11 5.93 1.92
CA PHE A 11 -5.57 6.84 2.99
C PHE A 11 -7.03 6.58 3.41
N GLY A 12 -7.95 6.32 2.48
CA GLY A 12 -9.34 6.01 2.82
C GLY A 12 -9.53 4.74 3.68
N GLN A 13 -8.58 3.80 3.67
CA GLN A 13 -8.59 2.67 4.61
C GLN A 13 -8.15 3.13 6.00
N PHE A 14 -7.14 4.00 6.12
CA PHE A 14 -6.76 4.61 7.39
C PHE A 14 -7.92 5.40 8.00
N ASP A 15 -8.63 6.17 7.18
CA ASP A 15 -9.78 6.95 7.64
C ASP A 15 -10.85 6.05 8.25
N ARG A 16 -11.23 4.98 7.57
CA ARG A 16 -12.25 4.04 8.05
C ARG A 16 -11.79 3.18 9.23
N GLN A 17 -10.55 2.68 9.21
CA GLN A 17 -10.09 1.66 10.16
C GLN A 17 -9.41 2.23 11.40
N VAL A 18 -8.83 3.41 11.30
CA VAL A 18 -8.05 4.04 12.38
C VAL A 18 -8.70 5.33 12.82
N LEU A 19 -8.89 6.29 11.90
CA LEU A 19 -9.31 7.62 12.26
C LEU A 19 -10.77 7.67 12.74
N ALA A 20 -11.66 6.87 12.14
CA ALA A 20 -13.06 6.77 12.59
C ALA A 20 -13.12 6.29 14.04
N ALA A 21 -12.41 5.21 14.38
CA ALA A 21 -12.39 4.69 15.75
C ALA A 21 -11.78 5.69 16.76
N LEU A 22 -10.75 6.44 16.35
CA LEU A 22 -10.16 7.48 17.20
C LEU A 22 -11.13 8.67 17.42
N ARG A 23 -11.84 9.09 16.36
CA ARG A 23 -12.88 10.13 16.49
C ARG A 23 -14.02 9.68 17.41
N ASP A 24 -14.50 8.46 17.26
CA ASP A 24 -15.55 7.87 18.09
C ASP A 24 -15.11 7.76 19.56
N ALA A 25 -13.81 7.55 19.81
CA ALA A 25 -13.21 7.56 21.14
C ALA A 25 -12.98 8.98 21.71
N GLY A 26 -13.31 10.03 20.95
CA GLY A 26 -13.19 11.42 21.40
C GLY A 26 -11.79 12.03 21.22
N ALA A 27 -10.96 11.50 20.33
CA ALA A 27 -9.65 12.06 20.04
C ALA A 27 -9.77 13.52 19.55
N THR A 28 -8.92 14.37 20.10
CA THR A 28 -8.87 15.81 19.86
C THR A 28 -7.85 16.16 18.77
N ASP A 29 -7.92 17.37 18.23
CA ASP A 29 -6.94 17.90 17.27
C ASP A 29 -5.50 17.85 17.82
N THR A 30 -5.32 18.06 19.14
CA THR A 30 -4.03 17.93 19.81
C THR A 30 -3.48 16.50 19.74
N GLU A 31 -4.34 15.49 19.81
CA GLU A 31 -3.93 14.10 19.69
C GLU A 31 -3.66 13.74 18.23
N PHE A 32 -4.51 14.18 17.29
CA PHE A 32 -4.28 13.99 15.87
C PHE A 32 -3.00 14.68 15.38
N SER A 33 -2.60 15.83 15.92
CA SER A 33 -1.33 16.50 15.56
C SER A 33 -0.07 15.69 15.91
N ARG A 34 -0.21 14.66 16.76
CA ARG A 34 0.87 13.72 17.12
C ARG A 34 0.80 12.40 16.37
N LEU A 35 -0.21 12.23 15.50
CA LEU A 35 -0.40 11.04 14.70
C LEU A 35 0.14 11.28 13.29
N HIS A 36 1.00 10.37 12.84
CA HIS A 36 1.62 10.38 11.53
C HIS A 36 1.10 9.19 10.74
N LEU A 37 0.61 9.43 9.53
CA LEU A 37 0.06 8.39 8.67
C LEU A 37 0.95 8.17 7.45
N MET A 38 1.31 6.91 7.24
CA MET A 38 2.10 6.47 6.09
C MET A 38 1.36 5.39 5.31
N PRO A 39 0.34 5.78 4.52
CA PRO A 39 -0.32 4.85 3.62
C PRO A 39 0.61 4.38 2.51
N THR A 40 0.17 3.34 1.78
CA THR A 40 0.89 2.78 0.63
C THR A 40 2.36 2.48 0.93
N CYS A 41 2.60 1.81 2.08
CA CYS A 41 3.93 1.40 2.54
C CYS A 41 4.94 2.53 2.72
N GLY A 42 4.48 3.77 3.01
CA GLY A 42 5.34 4.93 3.20
C GLY A 42 5.67 5.72 1.93
N THR A 43 5.04 5.40 0.79
CA THR A 43 5.13 6.22 -0.43
C THR A 43 4.40 7.56 -0.30
N ARG A 44 3.51 7.67 0.69
CA ARG A 44 2.86 8.90 1.13
C ARG A 44 3.05 9.10 2.61
N TYR A 45 3.09 10.36 3.03
CA TYR A 45 3.15 10.75 4.42
C TYR A 45 2.20 11.92 4.67
N LEU A 46 1.32 11.75 5.66
CA LEU A 46 0.36 12.76 6.08
C LEU A 46 0.52 13.07 7.56
N THR A 47 0.32 14.34 7.88
CA THR A 47 0.25 14.90 9.24
C THR A 47 -1.05 15.68 9.41
N PHE A 48 -1.48 15.84 10.64
CA PHE A 48 -2.67 16.65 10.97
C PHE A 48 -2.22 18.06 11.35
N VAL A 49 -2.64 19.05 10.57
CA VAL A 49 -2.29 20.48 10.74
C VAL A 49 -3.54 21.31 10.52
N ASP A 50 -3.79 22.28 11.39
CA ASP A 50 -4.91 23.24 11.31
C ASP A 50 -6.29 22.57 11.08
N GLY A 51 -6.54 21.47 11.80
CA GLY A 51 -7.82 20.77 11.75
C GLY A 51 -8.00 19.84 10.54
N THR A 52 -6.95 19.61 9.72
CA THR A 52 -7.03 18.78 8.52
C THR A 52 -5.80 17.91 8.32
N TRP A 53 -5.98 16.78 7.61
CA TRP A 53 -4.88 15.94 7.16
C TRP A 53 -4.19 16.57 5.96
N SER A 54 -2.91 16.87 6.11
CA SER A 54 -2.08 17.49 5.08
C SER A 54 -0.99 16.54 4.63
N GLU A 55 -0.80 16.44 3.32
CA GLU A 55 0.24 15.61 2.72
C GLU A 55 1.59 16.32 2.81
N VAL A 56 2.56 15.65 3.45
CA VAL A 56 3.95 16.11 3.53
C VAL A 56 4.71 15.75 2.26
N TYR A 57 4.49 14.54 1.75
CA TYR A 57 4.96 14.08 0.44
C TYR A 57 4.07 12.98 -0.14
N ALA A 58 4.12 12.85 -1.47
CA ALA A 58 3.64 11.71 -2.23
C ALA A 58 4.64 11.41 -3.36
N HIS A 59 5.04 10.14 -3.47
CA HIS A 59 5.89 9.65 -4.55
C HIS A 59 5.04 8.94 -5.60
N ASP A 60 4.15 9.69 -6.25
CA ASP A 60 3.25 9.13 -7.25
C ASP A 60 4.02 8.59 -8.46
N LEU A 61 3.55 7.45 -8.96
CA LEU A 61 3.98 6.90 -10.23
C LEU A 61 3.52 7.82 -11.37
N SER A 62 4.36 7.98 -12.40
CA SER A 62 3.94 8.68 -13.61
C SER A 62 2.84 7.90 -14.35
N PRO A 63 2.08 8.53 -15.26
CA PRO A 63 1.10 7.82 -16.08
C PRO A 63 1.71 6.64 -16.85
N GLU A 64 2.94 6.79 -17.33
CA GLU A 64 3.68 5.76 -18.05
C GLU A 64 4.08 4.60 -17.13
N GLU A 65 4.63 4.91 -15.94
CA GLU A 65 4.97 3.90 -14.92
C GLU A 65 3.72 3.10 -14.48
N LYS A 66 2.58 3.78 -14.30
CA LYS A 66 1.31 3.12 -13.97
C LYS A 66 0.84 2.19 -15.08
N ALA A 67 0.86 2.65 -16.32
CA ALA A 67 0.45 1.85 -17.47
C ALA A 67 1.34 0.60 -17.62
N GLN A 68 2.65 0.75 -17.48
CA GLN A 68 3.61 -0.35 -17.51
C GLN A 68 3.35 -1.35 -16.37
N ALA A 69 3.16 -0.86 -15.14
CA ALA A 69 2.90 -1.70 -13.98
C ALA A 69 1.61 -2.52 -14.13
N ILE A 70 0.52 -1.86 -14.57
CA ILE A 70 -0.79 -2.51 -14.78
C ILE A 70 -0.68 -3.57 -15.88
N THR A 71 -0.04 -3.25 -17.00
CA THR A 71 0.16 -4.20 -18.10
C THR A 71 0.98 -5.40 -17.64
N ALA A 72 2.13 -5.16 -17.03
CA ALA A 72 3.06 -6.22 -16.61
C ALA A 72 2.40 -7.21 -15.62
N VAL A 73 1.71 -6.72 -14.59
CA VAL A 73 1.05 -7.60 -13.62
C VAL A 73 -0.14 -8.35 -14.21
N THR A 74 -0.88 -7.69 -15.12
CA THR A 74 -2.04 -8.32 -15.78
C THR A 74 -1.60 -9.46 -16.68
N GLU A 75 -0.58 -9.24 -17.51
CA GLU A 75 -0.03 -10.27 -18.40
C GLU A 75 0.58 -11.43 -17.61
N ALA A 76 1.41 -11.13 -16.61
CA ALA A 76 2.00 -12.16 -15.76
C ALA A 76 0.94 -13.00 -15.03
N ALA A 77 -0.10 -12.37 -14.50
CA ALA A 77 -1.19 -13.09 -13.83
C ALA A 77 -1.97 -13.99 -14.79
N LYS A 78 -2.25 -13.53 -16.01
CA LYS A 78 -2.94 -14.34 -17.04
C LYS A 78 -2.08 -15.51 -17.51
N GLU A 79 -0.81 -15.30 -17.79
CA GLU A 79 0.12 -16.34 -18.21
C GLU A 79 0.29 -17.44 -17.16
N LEU A 80 0.29 -17.06 -15.87
CA LEU A 80 0.38 -18.02 -14.76
C LEU A 80 -0.96 -18.65 -14.37
N GLY A 81 -2.07 -18.28 -15.03
CA GLY A 81 -3.42 -18.75 -14.67
C GLY A 81 -3.90 -18.26 -13.29
N LEU A 82 -3.40 -17.11 -12.85
CA LEU A 82 -3.72 -16.51 -11.54
C LEU A 82 -4.70 -15.34 -11.62
N TRP A 83 -5.23 -15.07 -12.80
CA TRP A 83 -6.27 -14.06 -13.01
C TRP A 83 -7.64 -14.66 -12.72
N ALA A 84 -8.36 -14.13 -11.72
CA ALA A 84 -9.67 -14.61 -11.36
C ALA A 84 -10.72 -14.26 -12.42
N GLU A 85 -11.56 -15.24 -12.80
CA GLU A 85 -12.70 -15.03 -13.70
C GLU A 85 -13.86 -14.31 -13.01
N HIS A 86 -14.04 -14.54 -11.71
CA HIS A 86 -15.09 -13.95 -10.88
C HIS A 86 -14.50 -13.31 -9.63
N PRO A 87 -13.88 -12.13 -9.76
CA PRO A 87 -13.21 -11.48 -8.64
C PRO A 87 -14.21 -10.79 -7.70
N TYR A 88 -13.82 -10.64 -6.45
CA TYR A 88 -14.48 -9.80 -5.45
C TYR A 88 -14.00 -8.35 -5.57
N GLY A 89 -14.58 -7.60 -6.50
CA GLY A 89 -14.16 -6.24 -6.83
C GLY A 89 -12.92 -6.18 -7.73
N GLU A 90 -12.27 -5.03 -7.78
CA GLU A 90 -11.13 -4.81 -8.66
C GLU A 90 -9.94 -5.70 -8.31
N ILE A 91 -9.32 -6.27 -9.34
CA ILE A 91 -8.09 -7.07 -9.21
C ILE A 91 -6.87 -6.16 -9.14
N VAL A 92 -6.83 -5.10 -9.96
CA VAL A 92 -5.74 -4.12 -10.00
C VAL A 92 -6.27 -2.76 -9.55
N GLU A 93 -5.63 -2.18 -8.53
CA GLU A 93 -6.00 -0.89 -7.95
C GLU A 93 -4.85 0.11 -8.11
N ASP A 94 -5.15 1.28 -8.67
CA ASP A 94 -4.24 2.43 -8.70
C ASP A 94 -4.41 3.25 -7.42
N ARG A 95 -3.37 3.29 -6.59
CA ARG A 95 -3.30 4.07 -5.34
C ARG A 95 -2.46 5.34 -5.47
N GLY A 96 -2.18 5.78 -6.70
CA GLY A 96 -1.35 6.94 -7.00
C GLY A 96 0.15 6.60 -6.98
N SER A 97 0.70 6.36 -5.82
CA SER A 97 2.10 6.02 -5.58
C SER A 97 2.39 4.51 -5.56
N GLN A 98 1.36 3.69 -5.74
CA GLN A 98 1.42 2.23 -5.71
C GLN A 98 0.36 1.65 -6.64
N ILE A 99 0.72 0.64 -7.42
CA ILE A 99 -0.24 -0.25 -8.09
C ILE A 99 -0.31 -1.54 -7.27
N THR A 100 -1.52 -1.93 -6.87
CA THR A 100 -1.76 -3.15 -6.11
C THR A 100 -2.56 -4.16 -6.93
N PHE A 101 -2.02 -5.34 -7.12
CA PHE A 101 -2.75 -6.50 -7.63
C PHE A 101 -3.26 -7.34 -6.46
N SER A 102 -4.51 -7.81 -6.54
CA SER A 102 -5.11 -8.75 -5.58
C SER A 102 -5.77 -9.89 -6.33
N ALA A 103 -5.24 -11.09 -6.23
CA ALA A 103 -5.59 -12.24 -7.07
C ALA A 103 -7.09 -12.61 -7.03
N LEU A 104 -7.75 -12.41 -5.90
CA LEU A 104 -9.18 -12.67 -5.74
C LEU A 104 -10.04 -11.39 -5.80
N GLY A 105 -9.43 -10.25 -6.07
CA GLY A 105 -10.05 -8.92 -5.96
C GLY A 105 -9.92 -8.31 -4.56
N GLN A 106 -10.02 -6.98 -4.50
CA GLN A 106 -9.77 -6.21 -3.27
C GLN A 106 -10.73 -6.57 -2.13
N GLN A 107 -11.98 -6.94 -2.45
CA GLN A 107 -13.06 -7.18 -1.49
C GLN A 107 -13.24 -8.66 -1.13
N ALA A 108 -12.32 -9.54 -1.53
CA ALA A 108 -12.41 -10.96 -1.24
C ALA A 108 -12.45 -11.24 0.28
N PRO A 109 -13.28 -12.21 0.73
CA PRO A 109 -13.35 -12.61 2.13
C PRO A 109 -11.99 -13.10 2.64
N VAL A 110 -11.67 -12.79 3.92
CA VAL A 110 -10.39 -13.18 4.53
C VAL A 110 -10.18 -14.70 4.51
N ALA A 111 -11.25 -15.46 4.73
CA ALA A 111 -11.19 -16.93 4.70
C ALA A 111 -10.72 -17.45 3.33
N GLU A 112 -11.25 -16.90 2.23
CA GLU A 112 -10.85 -17.29 0.87
C GLU A 112 -9.43 -16.82 0.54
N LYS A 113 -9.06 -15.63 0.96
CA LYS A 113 -7.68 -15.14 0.82
C LYS A 113 -6.67 -16.07 1.48
N ASN A 114 -6.97 -16.58 2.67
CA ASN A 114 -6.09 -17.50 3.39
C ASN A 114 -5.96 -18.88 2.72
N LEU A 115 -6.98 -19.30 1.98
CA LEU A 115 -6.99 -20.58 1.27
C LEU A 115 -6.37 -20.50 -0.14
N TRP A 116 -6.25 -19.30 -0.70
CA TRP A 116 -5.80 -19.13 -2.09
C TRP A 116 -4.34 -19.57 -2.31
N ASP A 117 -3.46 -19.24 -1.39
CA ASP A 117 -2.01 -19.45 -1.51
C ASP A 117 -1.38 -19.71 -0.13
N PRO A 118 -1.70 -20.86 0.49
CA PRO A 118 -1.27 -21.14 1.86
C PRO A 118 0.26 -21.29 2.01
N ASP A 119 0.96 -21.67 0.96
CA ASP A 119 2.42 -21.83 0.91
C ASP A 119 3.15 -20.59 0.34
N GLY A 120 2.43 -19.64 -0.24
CA GLY A 120 2.98 -18.42 -0.82
C GLY A 120 3.61 -18.58 -2.22
N GLU A 121 3.55 -19.77 -2.82
CA GLU A 121 4.21 -20.09 -4.09
C GLU A 121 3.59 -19.33 -5.28
N LYS A 122 2.26 -19.25 -5.35
CA LYS A 122 1.55 -18.51 -6.41
C LYS A 122 1.93 -17.03 -6.41
N LYS A 123 1.86 -16.42 -5.23
CA LYS A 123 2.21 -15.00 -5.03
C LYS A 123 3.68 -14.74 -5.37
N ASN A 124 4.59 -15.61 -4.93
CA ASN A 124 6.01 -15.47 -5.23
C ASN A 124 6.32 -15.64 -6.72
N SER A 125 5.66 -16.56 -7.40
CA SER A 125 5.80 -16.76 -8.84
C SER A 125 5.31 -15.54 -9.61
N LEU A 126 4.14 -15.00 -9.24
CA LEU A 126 3.60 -13.79 -9.85
C LEU A 126 4.52 -12.58 -9.61
N ARG A 127 5.00 -12.41 -8.37
CA ARG A 127 5.94 -11.33 -8.02
C ARG A 127 7.19 -11.37 -8.90
N ARG A 128 7.81 -12.54 -9.06
CA ARG A 128 9.00 -12.71 -9.90
C ARG A 128 8.72 -12.39 -11.36
N ALA A 129 7.67 -12.99 -11.93
CA ALA A 129 7.28 -12.77 -13.31
C ALA A 129 6.95 -11.30 -13.61
N THR A 130 6.33 -10.60 -12.66
CA THR A 130 6.05 -9.17 -12.77
C THR A 130 7.33 -8.35 -12.67
N ALA A 131 8.23 -8.66 -11.72
CA ALA A 131 9.48 -7.94 -11.53
C ALA A 131 10.42 -8.02 -12.73
N GLU A 132 10.46 -9.17 -13.41
CA GLU A 132 11.25 -9.35 -14.66
C GLU A 132 10.80 -8.41 -15.79
N ARG A 133 9.53 -7.99 -15.78
CA ARG A 133 8.94 -7.04 -16.75
C ARG A 133 9.10 -5.57 -16.35
N LEU A 134 9.48 -5.31 -15.11
CA LEU A 134 9.53 -3.97 -14.50
C LEU A 134 10.89 -3.72 -13.83
N PRO A 135 12.00 -3.66 -14.58
CA PRO A 135 13.33 -3.49 -14.00
C PRO A 135 13.50 -2.16 -13.25
N ASP A 136 12.71 -1.15 -13.59
CA ASP A 136 12.78 0.20 -13.00
C ASP A 136 11.81 0.42 -11.83
N LEU A 137 11.01 -0.60 -11.49
CA LEU A 137 10.04 -0.55 -10.40
C LEU A 137 10.27 -1.69 -9.41
N GLU A 138 9.91 -1.45 -8.17
CA GLU A 138 9.98 -2.45 -7.10
C GLU A 138 8.67 -3.24 -7.05
N VAL A 139 8.77 -4.58 -7.08
CA VAL A 139 7.63 -5.51 -6.96
C VAL A 139 7.78 -6.32 -5.69
N ARG A 140 6.88 -6.11 -4.73
CA ARG A 140 6.88 -6.75 -3.42
C ARG A 140 5.63 -7.57 -3.18
N ALA A 141 5.78 -8.61 -2.35
CA ALA A 141 4.63 -9.31 -1.80
C ALA A 141 3.92 -8.36 -0.81
N GLY A 142 2.64 -8.15 -1.03
CA GLY A 142 1.75 -7.40 -0.16
C GLY A 142 1.07 -8.30 0.88
N GLY A 143 -0.26 -8.17 1.02
CA GLY A 143 -1.07 -9.04 1.88
C GLY A 143 -1.10 -10.50 1.42
N THR A 144 -2.09 -11.26 1.89
CA THR A 144 -2.18 -12.72 1.66
C THR A 144 -2.24 -13.07 0.16
N THR A 145 -2.95 -12.29 -0.65
CA THR A 145 -3.18 -12.54 -2.08
C THR A 145 -2.66 -11.43 -2.99
N SER A 146 -1.85 -10.50 -2.45
CA SER A 146 -1.52 -9.26 -3.14
C SER A 146 -0.03 -9.13 -3.45
N ILE A 147 0.27 -8.44 -4.53
CA ILE A 147 1.58 -7.84 -4.79
C ILE A 147 1.42 -6.33 -5.00
N ASP A 148 2.43 -5.59 -4.57
CA ASP A 148 2.50 -4.15 -4.62
C ASP A 148 3.66 -3.70 -5.50
N ILE A 149 3.41 -2.74 -6.39
CA ILE A 149 4.40 -2.18 -7.32
C ILE A 149 4.58 -0.70 -6.97
N THR A 150 5.82 -0.30 -6.69
CA THR A 150 6.19 1.07 -6.30
C THR A 150 7.50 1.46 -6.98
N ARG A 151 7.95 2.70 -6.78
CA ARG A 151 9.33 3.08 -7.12
C ARG A 151 10.33 2.38 -6.20
N HIS A 152 11.54 2.13 -6.72
CA HIS A 152 12.63 1.59 -5.92
C HIS A 152 13.00 2.48 -4.73
N GLY A 153 13.38 1.85 -3.62
CA GLY A 153 13.86 2.54 -2.43
C GLY A 153 12.77 3.20 -1.57
N ILE A 154 11.51 3.13 -1.98
CA ILE A 154 10.38 3.64 -1.22
C ILE A 154 9.69 2.46 -0.51
N ASP A 155 9.91 2.37 0.77
CA ASP A 155 9.39 1.32 1.63
C ASP A 155 9.09 1.85 3.05
N LYS A 156 8.67 0.97 3.96
CA LYS A 156 8.40 1.36 5.35
C LYS A 156 9.62 1.93 6.05
N ALA A 157 10.82 1.45 5.74
CA ALA A 157 12.05 1.98 6.32
C ALA A 157 12.36 3.39 5.79
N TYR A 158 12.07 3.65 4.50
CA TYR A 158 12.11 5.00 3.94
C TYR A 158 11.16 5.93 4.71
N GLY A 159 9.91 5.51 4.90
CA GLY A 159 8.92 6.29 5.66
C GLY A 159 9.40 6.66 7.07
N ILE A 160 10.00 5.70 7.78
CA ILE A 160 10.56 5.95 9.13
C ILE A 160 11.71 6.98 9.09
N ARG A 161 12.60 6.90 8.10
CA ARG A 161 13.68 7.90 7.93
C ARG A 161 13.11 9.29 7.66
N GLU A 162 12.09 9.39 6.80
CA GLU A 162 11.42 10.67 6.52
C GLU A 162 10.68 11.22 7.74
N LEU A 163 10.06 10.35 8.55
CA LEU A 163 9.46 10.76 9.82
C LEU A 163 10.50 11.41 10.75
N SER A 164 11.66 10.75 10.93
CA SER A 164 12.79 11.32 11.70
C SER A 164 13.23 12.67 11.15
N ARG A 165 13.37 12.78 9.83
CA ARG A 165 13.82 14.01 9.18
C ARG A 165 12.82 15.17 9.39
N VAL A 166 11.53 14.90 9.27
CA VAL A 166 10.46 15.92 9.38
C VAL A 166 10.21 16.32 10.83
N THR A 167 10.22 15.36 11.75
CA THR A 167 9.87 15.61 13.16
C THR A 167 11.05 15.86 14.07
N GLY A 168 12.28 15.54 13.65
CA GLY A 168 13.48 15.55 14.50
C GLY A 168 13.50 14.42 15.54
N ILE A 169 12.54 13.48 15.50
CA ILE A 169 12.50 12.34 16.42
C ILE A 169 13.52 11.30 15.95
N THR A 170 14.40 10.90 16.85
CA THR A 170 15.33 9.78 16.62
C THR A 170 14.73 8.48 17.13
N PHE A 171 14.99 7.40 16.43
CA PHE A 171 14.64 6.04 16.86
C PHE A 171 15.94 5.37 17.33
N ASP A 172 16.02 5.09 18.61
CA ASP A 172 17.12 4.34 19.24
C ASP A 172 16.85 2.83 19.14
#